data_c7cc6799c4e230d41052bbeca03901aa
#
_entry.id   c7cc6799c4e230d41052bbeca03901aa
#
_cell.length_a   1.000
_cell.length_b   1.000
_cell.length_c   1.000
_cell.angle_alpha   90.00
_cell.angle_beta   90.00
_cell.angle_gamma   90.00
#
_symmetry.space_group_name_H-M   'P 1'
#
loop_
_entity.id
_entity.type
_entity.pdbx_description
1 polymer ?
#
loop_
_entity_poly.entity_id
_entity_poly.type
_entity_poly.pdbx_seq_one_letter_code
_entity_poly.pdbx_strand_id
1 'polypeptide(L)'
;MAAANGLGSRCDLLRSLHRPGAPLVLPNAWDAATARAVAAAGFPAVATTSAAVAAALGYDDHEGAPAGEMLAAAARITRSVDVPVTVDAEAGYGMTAAELVAELSGMGAAGCNLEDTDHAGQALRDPARQGAWLRAVRRAASGQGYRLVINARIDVFVPSAFAEPGGPAQGDLVPEALRRAQVYLDAGADCVYPIGLWEAGALAAFVSACPGPVNVLRIPPAPSLAELAGLGVARVSYAGLLHRGVMEQFGRVLSSLAAEQGEHPHAG
;
A
#
# COMPACT_ATOMS: atom_id res chain seq x y z
N MET A 1 -7.43 25.96 -11.58
CA MET A 1 -7.10 25.21 -12.82
C MET A 1 -5.64 24.71 -12.85
N ALA A 2 -4.62 25.42 -12.33
CA ALA A 2 -3.22 24.96 -12.30
C ALA A 2 -3.00 23.68 -11.45
N ALA A 3 -3.70 23.53 -10.34
CA ALA A 3 -3.60 22.34 -9.48
C ALA A 3 -4.11 21.04 -10.15
N ALA A 4 -5.17 21.12 -10.95
CA ALA A 4 -5.72 19.97 -11.67
C ALA A 4 -4.78 19.44 -12.76
N ASN A 5 -4.04 20.32 -13.43
CA ASN A 5 -3.04 19.91 -14.43
C ASN A 5 -1.84 19.20 -13.77
N GLY A 6 -1.48 19.58 -12.55
CA GLY A 6 -0.40 18.93 -11.79
C GLY A 6 -0.76 17.51 -11.30
N LEU A 7 -2.01 17.29 -10.88
CA LEU A 7 -2.45 15.97 -10.40
C LEU A 7 -2.52 14.96 -11.55
N GLY A 8 -3.06 15.33 -12.71
CA GLY A 8 -3.10 14.47 -13.89
C GLY A 8 -1.70 13.99 -14.29
N SER A 9 -0.73 14.89 -14.32
CA SER A 9 0.67 14.56 -14.64
C SER A 9 1.29 13.63 -13.60
N ARG A 10 0.98 13.81 -12.31
CA ARG A 10 1.43 12.89 -11.24
C ARG A 10 0.83 11.49 -11.38
N CYS A 11 -0.45 11.41 -11.74
CA CYS A 11 -1.09 10.11 -12.01
C CYS A 11 -0.44 9.40 -13.20
N ASP A 12 -0.17 10.12 -14.28
CA ASP A 12 0.48 9.56 -15.47
C ASP A 12 1.90 9.12 -15.17
N LEU A 13 2.66 9.92 -14.44
CA LEU A 13 3.99 9.54 -13.99
C LEU A 13 3.93 8.26 -13.14
N LEU A 14 3.08 8.21 -12.13
CA LEU A 14 2.94 7.02 -11.28
C LEU A 14 2.59 5.78 -12.11
N ARG A 15 1.64 5.89 -13.05
CA ARG A 15 1.25 4.79 -13.94
C ARG A 15 2.42 4.34 -14.80
N SER A 16 3.18 5.26 -15.37
CA SER A 16 4.31 4.95 -16.27
C SER A 16 5.48 4.27 -15.56
N LEU A 17 5.55 4.36 -14.23
CA LEU A 17 6.58 3.72 -13.41
C LEU A 17 6.28 2.24 -13.11
N HIS A 18 5.06 1.75 -13.34
CA HIS A 18 4.70 0.34 -13.16
C HIS A 18 5.17 -0.49 -14.36
N ARG A 19 6.45 -0.83 -14.39
CA ARG A 19 7.09 -1.55 -15.51
C ARG A 19 7.48 -2.96 -15.08
N PRO A 20 6.89 -4.00 -15.66
CA PRO A 20 7.35 -5.38 -15.44
C PRO A 20 8.86 -5.52 -15.71
N GLY A 21 9.58 -6.14 -14.79
CA GLY A 21 11.03 -6.33 -14.89
C GLY A 21 11.91 -5.14 -14.48
N ALA A 22 11.29 -3.96 -14.27
CA ALA A 22 11.98 -2.78 -13.75
C ALA A 22 11.11 -2.16 -12.63
N PRO A 23 11.00 -2.81 -11.48
CA PRO A 23 9.99 -2.50 -10.49
C PRO A 23 10.16 -1.11 -9.89
N LEU A 24 9.06 -0.36 -9.79
CA LEU A 24 8.97 0.84 -8.98
C LEU A 24 9.15 0.47 -7.52
N VAL A 25 10.24 0.93 -6.91
CA VAL A 25 10.48 0.79 -5.47
C VAL A 25 9.79 1.91 -4.73
N LEU A 26 8.85 1.57 -3.84
CA LEU A 26 8.03 2.51 -3.08
C LEU A 26 8.26 2.35 -1.58
N PRO A 27 9.15 3.14 -0.97
CA PRO A 27 9.21 3.25 0.47
C PRO A 27 7.90 3.83 1.02
N ASN A 28 7.41 3.23 2.12
CA ASN A 28 6.18 3.66 2.75
C ASN A 28 6.45 4.74 3.81
N ALA A 29 5.70 5.84 3.75
CA ALA A 29 5.72 6.94 4.68
C ALA A 29 4.44 6.93 5.54
N TRP A 30 4.52 7.47 6.75
CA TRP A 30 3.40 7.56 7.69
C TRP A 30 3.13 8.99 8.18
N ASP A 31 4.04 9.92 7.84
CA ASP A 31 3.90 11.34 8.12
C ASP A 31 4.60 12.20 7.06
N ALA A 32 4.47 13.51 7.18
CA ALA A 32 5.07 14.46 6.27
C ALA A 32 6.61 14.48 6.33
N ALA A 33 7.21 14.16 7.48
CA ALA A 33 8.67 14.15 7.64
C ALA A 33 9.28 12.96 6.90
N THR A 34 8.70 11.77 7.09
CA THR A 34 9.14 10.56 6.39
C THR A 34 8.89 10.61 4.90
N ALA A 35 7.77 11.22 4.45
CA ALA A 35 7.52 11.43 3.03
C ALA A 35 8.58 12.34 2.38
N ARG A 36 8.95 13.45 3.04
CA ARG A 36 10.05 14.31 2.57
C ARG A 36 11.40 13.58 2.55
N ALA A 37 11.69 12.75 3.55
CA ALA A 37 12.90 11.94 3.57
C ALA A 37 12.96 10.96 2.38
N VAL A 38 11.86 10.30 2.05
CA VAL A 38 11.76 9.41 0.87
C VAL A 38 12.02 10.20 -0.42
N ALA A 39 11.36 11.34 -0.60
CA ALA A 39 11.54 12.17 -1.78
C ALA A 39 12.99 12.73 -1.87
N ALA A 40 13.58 13.17 -0.75
CA ALA A 40 14.95 13.65 -0.70
C ALA A 40 15.99 12.55 -1.00
N ALA A 41 15.67 11.29 -0.71
CA ALA A 41 16.49 10.14 -1.07
C ALA A 41 16.42 9.79 -2.58
N GLY A 42 15.63 10.55 -3.37
CA GLY A 42 15.56 10.40 -4.82
C GLY A 42 14.52 9.37 -5.31
N PHE A 43 13.64 8.86 -4.46
CA PHE A 43 12.57 7.96 -4.90
C PHE A 43 11.53 8.74 -5.72
N PRO A 44 11.10 8.21 -6.88
CA PRO A 44 10.25 8.93 -7.83
C PRO A 44 8.78 9.02 -7.39
N ALA A 45 8.39 8.32 -6.34
CA ALA A 45 7.05 8.33 -5.75
C ALA A 45 7.12 7.89 -4.28
N VAL A 46 6.06 8.19 -3.52
CA VAL A 46 5.88 7.81 -2.11
C VAL A 46 4.62 6.97 -2.00
N ALA A 47 4.65 5.91 -1.20
CA ALA A 47 3.45 5.20 -0.75
C ALA A 47 3.15 5.54 0.71
N THR A 48 1.88 5.59 1.12
CA THR A 48 1.53 5.52 2.54
C THR A 48 1.36 4.07 2.99
N THR A 49 1.14 3.84 4.26
CA THR A 49 0.78 2.54 4.84
C THR A 49 -0.20 2.75 5.98
N SER A 50 -1.35 2.09 5.91
CA SER A 50 -2.41 2.17 6.94
C SER A 50 -1.87 1.83 8.32
N ALA A 51 -1.18 0.70 8.45
CA ALA A 51 -0.64 0.21 9.73
C ALA A 51 0.24 1.23 10.46
N ALA A 52 1.14 1.93 9.74
CA ALA A 52 2.03 2.89 10.38
C ALA A 52 1.35 4.25 10.62
N VAL A 53 0.41 4.66 9.76
CA VAL A 53 -0.39 5.87 9.97
C VAL A 53 -1.32 5.68 11.16
N ALA A 54 -2.05 4.56 11.25
CA ALA A 54 -2.91 4.24 12.38
C ALA A 54 -2.11 4.21 13.69
N ALA A 55 -0.97 3.50 13.72
CA ALA A 55 -0.08 3.45 14.89
C ALA A 55 0.41 4.85 15.33
N ALA A 56 0.78 5.72 14.37
CA ALA A 56 1.20 7.08 14.67
C ALA A 56 0.06 7.97 15.22
N LEU A 57 -1.19 7.63 14.89
CA LEU A 57 -2.39 8.29 15.40
C LEU A 57 -2.91 7.68 16.72
N GLY A 58 -2.37 6.52 17.14
CA GLY A 58 -2.76 5.83 18.36
C GLY A 58 -3.90 4.83 18.20
N TYR A 59 -4.09 4.32 16.97
CA TYR A 59 -5.12 3.35 16.61
C TYR A 59 -4.52 2.03 16.12
N ASP A 60 -5.33 0.99 16.14
CA ASP A 60 -5.04 -0.26 15.46
C ASP A 60 -5.27 -0.12 13.94
N ASP A 61 -4.63 -1.00 13.14
CA ASP A 61 -4.82 -1.13 11.69
C ASP A 61 -6.21 -1.72 11.35
N HIS A 62 -6.47 -2.01 10.09
CA HIS A 62 -7.67 -2.68 9.61
C HIS A 62 -8.97 -1.88 9.82
N GLU A 63 -8.95 -0.63 9.35
CA GLU A 63 -10.04 0.35 9.54
C GLU A 63 -10.38 0.61 11.02
N GLY A 64 -9.43 0.34 11.94
CA GLY A 64 -9.58 0.63 13.36
C GLY A 64 -9.55 2.11 13.71
N ALA A 65 -8.93 2.94 12.86
CA ALA A 65 -8.92 4.39 12.99
C ALA A 65 -10.12 5.04 12.28
N PRO A 66 -10.63 6.19 12.77
CA PRO A 66 -11.64 6.95 12.05
C PRO A 66 -11.15 7.37 10.64
N ALA A 67 -11.94 7.10 9.61
CA ALA A 67 -11.60 7.41 8.21
C ALA A 67 -11.12 8.85 8.01
N GLY A 68 -11.78 9.83 8.65
CA GLY A 68 -11.41 11.23 8.55
C GLY A 68 -10.00 11.54 9.07
N GLU A 69 -9.53 10.86 10.12
CA GLU A 69 -8.17 11.02 10.65
C GLU A 69 -7.13 10.40 9.74
N MET A 70 -7.39 9.20 9.21
CA MET A 70 -6.52 8.53 8.25
C MET A 70 -6.36 9.35 6.96
N LEU A 71 -7.47 9.83 6.40
CA LEU A 71 -7.46 10.66 5.19
C LEU A 71 -6.81 12.04 5.44
N ALA A 72 -7.01 12.65 6.63
CA ALA A 72 -6.33 13.88 7.00
C ALA A 72 -4.81 13.70 7.14
N ALA A 73 -4.35 12.55 7.66
CA ALA A 73 -2.93 12.21 7.72
C ALA A 73 -2.36 12.00 6.32
N ALA A 74 -3.04 11.24 5.45
CA ALA A 74 -2.66 11.08 4.05
C ALA A 74 -2.60 12.42 3.31
N ALA A 75 -3.54 13.34 3.55
CA ALA A 75 -3.54 14.67 2.98
C ALA A 75 -2.33 15.51 3.43
N ARG A 76 -1.83 15.35 4.66
CA ARG A 76 -0.59 16.02 5.11
C ARG A 76 0.63 15.48 4.36
N ILE A 77 0.67 14.15 4.12
CA ILE A 77 1.72 13.50 3.35
C ILE A 77 1.72 14.01 1.91
N THR A 78 0.59 13.97 1.23
CA THR A 78 0.48 14.37 -0.19
C THR A 78 0.90 15.82 -0.42
N ARG A 79 0.58 16.74 0.51
CA ARG A 79 0.97 18.16 0.41
C ARG A 79 2.44 18.43 0.74
N SER A 80 3.15 17.48 1.31
CA SER A 80 4.52 17.68 1.78
C SER A 80 5.60 17.41 0.75
N VAL A 81 5.23 16.85 -0.41
CA VAL A 81 6.15 16.44 -1.49
C VAL A 81 5.57 16.74 -2.86
N ASP A 82 6.47 16.93 -3.84
CA ASP A 82 6.09 17.19 -5.24
C ASP A 82 5.98 15.91 -6.07
N VAL A 83 6.59 14.80 -5.62
CA VAL A 83 6.49 13.50 -6.27
C VAL A 83 5.09 12.90 -6.10
N PRO A 84 4.64 12.00 -7.00
CA PRO A 84 3.38 11.29 -6.84
C PRO A 84 3.29 10.55 -5.51
N VAL A 85 2.13 10.65 -4.85
CA VAL A 85 1.83 9.87 -3.64
C VAL A 85 0.70 8.89 -3.94
N THR A 86 0.88 7.62 -3.57
CA THR A 86 -0.16 6.59 -3.57
C THR A 86 -0.58 6.30 -2.14
N VAL A 87 -1.88 6.42 -1.87
CA VAL A 87 -2.45 6.32 -0.53
C VAL A 87 -2.94 4.90 -0.26
N ASP A 88 -2.59 4.34 0.87
CA ASP A 88 -3.21 3.12 1.37
C ASP A 88 -4.57 3.48 1.96
N ALA A 89 -5.64 3.18 1.22
CA ALA A 89 -7.02 3.52 1.57
C ALA A 89 -7.80 2.29 2.07
N GLU A 90 -7.08 1.26 2.52
CA GLU A 90 -7.62 0.03 3.08
C GLU A 90 -8.77 -0.55 2.25
N ALA A 91 -9.90 -0.90 2.86
CA ALA A 91 -11.08 -1.39 2.14
C ALA A 91 -12.02 -0.25 1.67
N GLY A 92 -11.62 1.01 1.85
CA GLY A 92 -12.36 2.22 1.45
C GLY A 92 -13.25 2.80 2.54
N TYR A 93 -13.07 2.38 3.80
CA TYR A 93 -13.71 2.96 4.99
C TYR A 93 -15.25 3.00 4.92
N GLY A 94 -15.88 2.06 4.24
CA GLY A 94 -17.33 2.04 4.03
C GLY A 94 -17.87 3.17 3.15
N MET A 95 -17.02 3.98 2.54
CA MET A 95 -17.40 5.08 1.65
C MET A 95 -17.99 4.56 0.34
N THR A 96 -18.88 5.34 -0.25
CA THR A 96 -19.23 5.15 -1.66
C THR A 96 -18.03 5.46 -2.56
N ALA A 97 -18.03 4.92 -3.77
CA ALA A 97 -16.97 5.17 -4.74
C ALA A 97 -16.78 6.67 -5.06
N ALA A 98 -17.89 7.43 -5.06
CA ALA A 98 -17.85 8.88 -5.33
C ALA A 98 -17.22 9.67 -4.17
N GLU A 99 -17.56 9.33 -2.92
CA GLU A 99 -16.97 9.93 -1.72
C GLU A 99 -15.46 9.64 -1.64
N LEU A 100 -15.06 8.38 -1.78
CA LEU A 100 -13.65 8.00 -1.76
C LEU A 100 -12.84 8.73 -2.84
N VAL A 101 -13.37 8.81 -4.06
CA VAL A 101 -12.71 9.50 -5.17
C VAL A 101 -12.61 11.01 -4.90
N ALA A 102 -13.65 11.63 -4.32
CA ALA A 102 -13.61 13.04 -3.94
C ALA A 102 -12.52 13.32 -2.90
N GLU A 103 -12.40 12.48 -1.87
CA GLU A 103 -11.34 12.59 -0.85
C GLU A 103 -9.94 12.43 -1.47
N LEU A 104 -9.72 11.37 -2.25
CA LEU A 104 -8.41 11.11 -2.88
C LEU A 104 -8.01 12.23 -3.86
N SER A 105 -8.95 12.73 -4.67
CA SER A 105 -8.66 13.82 -5.60
C SER A 105 -8.44 15.15 -4.88
N GLY A 106 -9.23 15.43 -3.84
CA GLY A 106 -9.14 16.64 -3.02
C GLY A 106 -7.80 16.76 -2.29
N MET A 107 -7.24 15.64 -1.82
CA MET A 107 -5.91 15.63 -1.20
C MET A 107 -4.75 15.60 -2.22
N GLY A 108 -5.02 15.35 -3.50
CA GLY A 108 -4.00 15.27 -4.55
C GLY A 108 -3.26 13.95 -4.62
N ALA A 109 -3.86 12.84 -4.19
CA ALA A 109 -3.30 11.51 -4.33
C ALA A 109 -3.18 11.12 -5.81
N ALA A 110 -2.05 10.55 -6.22
CA ALA A 110 -1.87 10.07 -7.60
C ALA A 110 -2.38 8.64 -7.78
N GLY A 111 -2.47 7.88 -6.71
CA GLY A 111 -2.96 6.51 -6.69
C GLY A 111 -3.45 6.10 -5.31
N CYS A 112 -4.02 4.90 -5.24
CA CYS A 112 -4.41 4.27 -3.97
C CYS A 112 -4.25 2.75 -4.03
N ASN A 113 -4.07 2.13 -2.84
CA ASN A 113 -4.36 0.71 -2.63
C ASN A 113 -5.82 0.58 -2.21
N LEU A 114 -6.48 -0.47 -2.68
CA LEU A 114 -7.84 -0.85 -2.28
C LEU A 114 -7.91 -2.36 -2.12
N GLU A 115 -8.15 -2.83 -0.90
CA GLU A 115 -8.12 -4.25 -0.56
C GLU A 115 -9.51 -4.90 -0.62
N ASP A 116 -9.49 -6.24 -0.70
CA ASP A 116 -10.70 -7.06 -0.81
C ASP A 116 -11.12 -7.71 0.52
N THR A 117 -10.59 -7.24 1.64
CA THR A 117 -11.03 -7.64 2.97
C THR A 117 -12.29 -6.84 3.39
N ASP A 118 -13.27 -7.53 3.94
CA ASP A 118 -14.38 -6.96 4.70
C ASP A 118 -14.00 -7.04 6.19
N HIS A 119 -13.49 -5.93 6.75
CA HIS A 119 -13.03 -5.89 8.14
C HIS A 119 -14.17 -6.10 9.13
N ALA A 120 -15.37 -5.62 8.83
CA ALA A 120 -16.54 -5.82 9.69
C ALA A 120 -17.00 -7.29 9.70
N GLY A 121 -16.97 -7.95 8.55
CA GLY A 121 -17.30 -9.36 8.39
C GLY A 121 -16.16 -10.33 8.65
N GLN A 122 -14.93 -9.83 8.85
CA GLN A 122 -13.71 -10.62 9.02
C GLN A 122 -13.51 -11.68 7.91
N ALA A 123 -13.82 -11.33 6.69
CA ALA A 123 -13.79 -12.24 5.54
C ALA A 123 -13.34 -11.53 4.26
N LEU A 124 -12.89 -12.30 3.29
CA LEU A 124 -12.67 -11.78 1.94
C LEU A 124 -14.01 -11.48 1.27
N ARG A 125 -14.12 -10.32 0.64
CA ARG A 125 -15.26 -9.98 -0.22
C ARG A 125 -15.35 -10.94 -1.41
N ASP A 126 -16.55 -11.19 -1.87
CA ASP A 126 -16.76 -11.88 -3.15
C ASP A 126 -16.05 -11.09 -4.26
N PRO A 127 -15.26 -11.75 -5.15
CA PRO A 127 -14.48 -11.05 -6.17
C PRO A 127 -15.32 -10.26 -7.17
N ALA A 128 -16.54 -10.74 -7.51
CA ALA A 128 -17.41 -10.01 -8.42
C ALA A 128 -17.95 -8.74 -7.75
N ARG A 129 -18.25 -8.80 -6.45
CA ARG A 129 -18.66 -7.63 -5.64
C ARG A 129 -17.52 -6.62 -5.54
N GLN A 130 -16.30 -7.08 -5.22
CA GLN A 130 -15.11 -6.21 -5.17
C GLN A 130 -14.80 -5.59 -6.55
N GLY A 131 -14.86 -6.38 -7.62
CA GLY A 131 -14.70 -5.88 -8.99
C GLY A 131 -15.75 -4.85 -9.38
N ALA A 132 -17.01 -5.05 -8.99
CA ALA A 132 -18.07 -4.07 -9.23
C ALA A 132 -17.78 -2.73 -8.51
N TRP A 133 -17.26 -2.78 -7.28
CA TRP A 133 -16.89 -1.60 -6.52
C TRP A 133 -15.67 -0.89 -7.12
N LEU A 134 -14.59 -1.61 -7.46
CA LEU A 134 -13.42 -1.04 -8.16
C LEU A 134 -13.82 -0.37 -9.48
N ARG A 135 -14.74 -0.97 -10.24
CA ARG A 135 -15.30 -0.37 -11.46
C ARG A 135 -16.08 0.91 -11.18
N ALA A 136 -16.78 0.97 -10.06
CA ALA A 136 -17.47 2.19 -9.63
C ALA A 136 -16.46 3.29 -9.27
N VAL A 137 -15.38 2.97 -8.54
CA VAL A 137 -14.27 3.90 -8.23
C VAL A 137 -13.62 4.40 -9.53
N ARG A 138 -13.30 3.51 -10.47
CA ARG A 138 -12.73 3.88 -11.76
C ARG A 138 -13.65 4.83 -12.54
N ARG A 139 -14.95 4.54 -12.58
CA ARG A 139 -15.95 5.40 -13.25
C ARG A 139 -16.08 6.76 -12.59
N ALA A 140 -16.14 6.81 -11.27
CA ALA A 140 -16.22 8.06 -10.52
C ALA A 140 -14.99 8.95 -10.76
N ALA A 141 -13.78 8.37 -10.75
CA ALA A 141 -12.54 9.06 -11.06
C ALA A 141 -12.53 9.57 -12.51
N SER A 142 -12.86 8.72 -13.47
CA SER A 142 -12.87 9.08 -14.90
C SER A 142 -13.90 10.16 -15.22
N GLY A 143 -15.06 10.14 -14.56
CA GLY A 143 -16.10 11.16 -14.71
C GLY A 143 -15.67 12.56 -14.25
N GLN A 144 -14.65 12.64 -13.40
CA GLN A 144 -14.02 13.90 -12.95
C GLN A 144 -12.74 14.25 -13.73
N GLY A 145 -12.37 13.47 -14.74
CA GLY A 145 -11.09 13.61 -15.44
C GLY A 145 -9.89 13.24 -14.57
N TYR A 146 -10.11 12.60 -13.42
CA TYR A 146 -9.08 12.17 -12.49
C TYR A 146 -8.53 10.80 -12.89
N ARG A 147 -7.26 10.74 -13.27
CA ARG A 147 -6.58 9.54 -13.77
C ARG A 147 -5.97 8.71 -12.65
N LEU A 148 -6.72 8.48 -11.57
CA LEU A 148 -6.31 7.72 -10.39
C LEU A 148 -5.64 6.40 -10.77
N VAL A 149 -4.49 6.10 -10.17
CA VAL A 149 -3.84 4.79 -10.28
C VAL A 149 -4.37 3.88 -9.18
N ILE A 150 -5.05 2.80 -9.55
CA ILE A 150 -5.64 1.83 -8.61
C ILE A 150 -4.74 0.61 -8.52
N ASN A 151 -4.20 0.34 -7.33
CA ASN A 151 -3.51 -0.87 -6.96
C ASN A 151 -4.48 -1.76 -6.17
N ALA A 152 -5.08 -2.74 -6.83
CA ALA A 152 -6.06 -3.64 -6.19
C ALA A 152 -5.34 -4.69 -5.34
N ARG A 153 -5.51 -4.60 -4.02
CA ARG A 153 -4.91 -5.53 -3.08
C ARG A 153 -5.76 -6.80 -2.97
N ILE A 154 -5.09 -7.94 -2.98
CA ILE A 154 -5.65 -9.29 -2.91
C ILE A 154 -5.15 -9.93 -1.62
N ASP A 155 -6.04 -10.13 -0.65
CA ASP A 155 -5.70 -10.57 0.71
C ASP A 155 -5.76 -12.09 0.91
N VAL A 156 -5.91 -12.86 -0.17
CA VAL A 156 -5.96 -14.34 -0.14
C VAL A 156 -4.80 -14.96 0.63
N PHE A 157 -3.61 -14.35 0.58
CA PHE A 157 -2.40 -14.87 1.23
C PHE A 157 -2.21 -14.39 2.67
N VAL A 158 -3.02 -13.44 3.16
CA VAL A 158 -2.86 -12.87 4.51
C VAL A 158 -2.90 -13.93 5.60
N PRO A 159 -3.82 -14.92 5.60
CA PRO A 159 -3.82 -15.96 6.63
C PRO A 159 -2.57 -16.83 6.61
N SER A 160 -2.07 -17.20 5.42
CA SER A 160 -0.86 -18.04 5.31
C SER A 160 0.44 -17.28 5.56
N ALA A 161 0.41 -15.95 5.43
CA ALA A 161 1.57 -15.09 5.54
C ALA A 161 1.80 -14.58 6.96
N PHE A 162 0.72 -14.29 7.70
CA PHE A 162 0.78 -13.56 8.97
C PHE A 162 0.10 -14.32 10.12
N ALA A 163 -0.52 -15.49 9.87
CA ALA A 163 -1.09 -16.34 10.90
C ALA A 163 -0.06 -17.34 11.45
N GLU A 164 -0.47 -18.09 12.48
CA GLU A 164 0.31 -19.18 13.07
C GLU A 164 0.64 -20.28 12.04
N PRO A 165 1.75 -21.02 12.22
CA PRO A 165 2.14 -22.10 11.32
C PRO A 165 1.04 -23.15 11.12
N GLY A 166 0.77 -23.53 9.85
CA GLY A 166 -0.22 -24.57 9.51
C GLY A 166 -1.32 -24.11 8.56
N GLY A 167 -1.26 -22.87 8.07
CA GLY A 167 -2.13 -22.39 6.98
C GLY A 167 -1.87 -23.12 5.65
N PRO A 168 -2.74 -22.89 4.64
CA PRO A 168 -2.56 -23.49 3.31
C PRO A 168 -1.24 -23.05 2.68
N ALA A 169 -0.61 -23.92 1.89
CA ALA A 169 0.58 -23.56 1.13
C ALA A 169 0.25 -22.42 0.15
N GLN A 170 1.16 -21.46 -0.02
CA GLN A 170 0.90 -20.32 -0.90
C GLN A 170 0.63 -20.74 -2.34
N GLY A 171 1.26 -21.83 -2.81
CA GLY A 171 1.02 -22.39 -4.13
C GLY A 171 -0.44 -22.81 -4.37
N ASP A 172 -1.12 -23.32 -3.35
CA ASP A 172 -2.52 -23.74 -3.44
C ASP A 172 -3.50 -22.56 -3.57
N LEU A 173 -3.08 -21.39 -3.12
CA LEU A 173 -3.87 -20.15 -3.16
C LEU A 173 -3.73 -19.37 -4.48
N VAL A 174 -2.71 -19.65 -5.29
CA VAL A 174 -2.41 -18.93 -6.55
C VAL A 174 -3.60 -18.94 -7.51
N PRO A 175 -4.33 -20.04 -7.76
CA PRO A 175 -5.47 -20.02 -8.68
C PRO A 175 -6.56 -19.04 -8.27
N GLU A 176 -6.91 -18.97 -6.98
CA GLU A 176 -7.91 -18.02 -6.48
C GLU A 176 -7.41 -16.57 -6.58
N ALA A 177 -6.16 -16.32 -6.26
CA ALA A 177 -5.57 -14.99 -6.39
C ALA A 177 -5.52 -14.52 -7.84
N LEU A 178 -5.22 -15.40 -8.80
CA LEU A 178 -5.27 -15.10 -10.23
C LEU A 178 -6.69 -14.80 -10.72
N ARG A 179 -7.69 -15.55 -10.25
CA ARG A 179 -9.09 -15.28 -10.56
C ARG A 179 -9.50 -13.88 -10.09
N ARG A 180 -9.09 -13.47 -8.88
CA ARG A 180 -9.32 -12.13 -8.35
C ARG A 180 -8.58 -11.08 -9.15
N ALA A 181 -7.30 -11.31 -9.46
CA ALA A 181 -6.48 -10.40 -10.26
C ALA A 181 -7.13 -10.08 -11.60
N GLN A 182 -7.63 -11.12 -12.32
CA GLN A 182 -8.34 -10.92 -13.59
C GLN A 182 -9.57 -10.03 -13.42
N VAL A 183 -10.43 -10.32 -12.44
CA VAL A 183 -11.66 -9.54 -12.18
C VAL A 183 -11.34 -8.08 -11.85
N TYR A 184 -10.26 -7.82 -11.08
CA TYR A 184 -9.89 -6.47 -10.65
C TYR A 184 -9.25 -5.66 -11.78
N LEU A 185 -8.42 -6.30 -12.61
CA LEU A 185 -7.85 -5.68 -13.81
C LEU A 185 -8.95 -5.34 -14.83
N ASP A 186 -9.91 -6.25 -15.06
CA ASP A 186 -11.07 -6.01 -15.93
C ASP A 186 -12.00 -4.91 -15.36
N ALA A 187 -11.97 -4.69 -14.06
CA ALA A 187 -12.67 -3.60 -13.40
C ALA A 187 -11.95 -2.25 -13.52
N GLY A 188 -10.72 -2.23 -14.05
CA GLY A 188 -9.94 -1.02 -14.29
C GLY A 188 -8.86 -0.76 -13.25
N ALA A 189 -8.42 -1.75 -12.48
CA ALA A 189 -7.20 -1.65 -11.69
C ALA A 189 -5.98 -1.51 -12.62
N ASP A 190 -5.00 -0.70 -12.22
CA ASP A 190 -3.76 -0.51 -12.97
C ASP A 190 -2.67 -1.52 -12.56
N CYS A 191 -2.80 -2.06 -11.35
CA CYS A 191 -1.87 -2.99 -10.76
C CYS A 191 -2.63 -3.89 -9.78
N VAL A 192 -2.16 -5.11 -9.54
CA VAL A 192 -2.68 -5.99 -8.49
C VAL A 192 -1.62 -6.25 -7.43
N TYR A 193 -2.05 -6.47 -6.20
CA TYR A 193 -1.19 -6.59 -5.05
C TYR A 193 -1.55 -7.83 -4.22
N PRO A 194 -1.01 -9.02 -4.56
CA PRO A 194 -1.17 -10.24 -3.74
C PRO A 194 -0.31 -10.10 -2.47
N ILE A 195 -0.82 -9.36 -1.47
CA ILE A 195 -0.08 -9.08 -0.25
C ILE A 195 0.19 -10.39 0.51
N GLY A 196 1.42 -10.56 1.00
CA GLY A 196 1.82 -11.77 1.71
C GLY A 196 2.27 -12.93 0.82
N LEU A 197 2.22 -12.79 -0.50
CA LEU A 197 2.78 -13.77 -1.42
C LEU A 197 4.29 -13.54 -1.55
N TRP A 198 5.10 -14.47 -1.01
CA TRP A 198 6.57 -14.39 -1.04
C TRP A 198 7.27 -15.71 -1.29
N GLU A 199 6.58 -16.88 -1.20
CA GLU A 199 7.16 -18.16 -1.57
C GLU A 199 7.57 -18.12 -3.05
N ALA A 200 8.86 -18.36 -3.34
CA ALA A 200 9.44 -18.09 -4.65
C ALA A 200 8.72 -18.81 -5.82
N GLY A 201 8.33 -20.08 -5.61
CA GLY A 201 7.61 -20.85 -6.64
C GLY A 201 6.20 -20.32 -6.89
N ALA A 202 5.45 -20.03 -5.83
CA ALA A 202 4.10 -19.49 -5.91
C ALA A 202 4.09 -18.07 -6.50
N LEU A 203 5.05 -17.23 -6.10
CA LEU A 203 5.22 -15.89 -6.65
C LEU A 203 5.56 -15.91 -8.14
N ALA A 204 6.50 -16.77 -8.55
CA ALA A 204 6.85 -16.94 -9.97
C ALA A 204 5.63 -17.38 -10.80
N ALA A 205 4.87 -18.36 -10.29
CA ALA A 205 3.65 -18.83 -10.95
C ALA A 205 2.60 -17.72 -11.07
N PHE A 206 2.37 -16.94 -10.00
CA PHE A 206 1.43 -15.82 -10.01
C PHE A 206 1.86 -14.74 -11.02
N VAL A 207 3.11 -14.25 -10.94
CA VAL A 207 3.58 -13.15 -11.81
C VAL A 207 3.56 -13.57 -13.28
N SER A 208 3.96 -14.81 -13.60
CA SER A 208 3.95 -15.32 -14.98
C SER A 208 2.55 -15.43 -15.58
N ALA A 209 1.54 -15.74 -14.77
CA ALA A 209 0.16 -15.95 -15.24
C ALA A 209 -0.72 -14.68 -15.11
N CYS A 210 -0.29 -13.68 -14.33
CA CYS A 210 -1.07 -12.47 -14.11
C CYS A 210 -1.07 -11.59 -15.38
N PRO A 211 -2.25 -11.15 -15.88
CA PRO A 211 -2.33 -10.38 -17.12
C PRO A 211 -1.94 -8.90 -16.99
N GLY A 212 -1.59 -8.43 -15.81
CA GLY A 212 -1.25 -7.03 -15.54
C GLY A 212 -0.07 -6.84 -14.59
N PRO A 213 0.31 -5.58 -14.32
CA PRO A 213 1.39 -5.27 -13.40
C PRO A 213 1.14 -5.83 -11.99
N VAL A 214 2.18 -6.37 -11.35
CA VAL A 214 2.13 -6.94 -10.01
C VAL A 214 2.95 -6.12 -9.03
N ASN A 215 2.35 -5.76 -7.89
CA ASN A 215 3.02 -5.22 -6.72
C ASN A 215 3.36 -6.35 -5.75
N VAL A 216 4.55 -6.35 -5.19
CA VAL A 216 4.98 -7.30 -4.16
C VAL A 216 5.30 -6.56 -2.86
N LEU A 217 4.85 -7.11 -1.72
CA LEU A 217 5.30 -6.70 -0.40
C LEU A 217 6.68 -7.32 -0.14
N ARG A 218 7.72 -6.47 -0.04
CA ARG A 218 9.07 -6.94 0.23
C ARG A 218 9.42 -6.80 1.72
N ILE A 219 9.04 -7.81 2.47
CA ILE A 219 9.51 -8.04 3.85
C ILE A 219 10.12 -9.44 3.91
N PRO A 220 11.12 -9.73 4.78
CA PRO A 220 11.61 -11.09 4.92
C PRO A 220 10.46 -12.06 5.21
N PRO A 221 10.39 -13.25 4.56
CA PRO A 221 11.40 -13.89 3.70
C PRO A 221 11.28 -13.57 2.17
N ALA A 222 10.60 -12.50 1.75
CA ALA A 222 10.42 -12.18 0.34
C ALA A 222 11.76 -12.11 -0.44
N PRO A 223 11.75 -12.44 -1.76
CA PRO A 223 12.95 -12.38 -2.59
C PRO A 223 13.59 -10.99 -2.66
N SER A 224 14.85 -10.92 -3.09
CA SER A 224 15.58 -9.67 -3.33
C SER A 224 14.95 -8.84 -4.45
N LEU A 225 15.28 -7.55 -4.52
CA LEU A 225 14.81 -6.68 -5.61
C LEU A 225 15.24 -7.19 -7.01
N ALA A 226 16.45 -7.76 -7.12
CA ALA A 226 16.94 -8.30 -8.38
C ALA A 226 16.15 -9.54 -8.81
N GLU A 227 15.85 -10.44 -7.89
CA GLU A 227 15.02 -11.61 -8.15
C GLU A 227 13.59 -11.20 -8.53
N LEU A 228 12.99 -10.25 -7.81
CA LEU A 228 11.66 -9.72 -8.13
C LEU A 228 11.61 -9.07 -9.52
N ALA A 229 12.65 -8.31 -9.90
CA ALA A 229 12.80 -7.76 -11.24
C ALA A 229 12.90 -8.87 -12.29
N GLY A 230 13.71 -9.90 -12.03
CA GLY A 230 13.86 -11.07 -12.93
C GLY A 230 12.54 -11.84 -13.13
N LEU A 231 11.67 -11.86 -12.13
CA LEU A 231 10.32 -12.47 -12.24
C LEU A 231 9.33 -11.59 -13.04
N GLY A 232 9.65 -10.34 -13.32
CA GLY A 232 8.73 -9.43 -14.02
C GLY A 232 7.83 -8.60 -13.08
N VAL A 233 8.14 -8.51 -11.78
CA VAL A 233 7.42 -7.64 -10.84
C VAL A 233 7.51 -6.17 -11.30
N ALA A 234 6.43 -5.41 -11.17
CA ALA A 234 6.33 -4.03 -11.64
C ALA A 234 6.39 -2.99 -10.51
N ARG A 235 6.11 -3.39 -9.27
CA ARG A 235 6.08 -2.52 -8.09
C ARG A 235 6.49 -3.30 -6.85
N VAL A 236 7.22 -2.65 -5.95
CA VAL A 236 7.64 -3.21 -4.67
C VAL A 236 7.38 -2.20 -3.57
N SER A 237 6.70 -2.61 -2.51
CA SER A 237 6.41 -1.80 -1.33
C SER A 237 6.80 -2.53 -0.04
N TYR A 238 6.78 -1.84 1.10
CA TYR A 238 7.34 -2.32 2.36
C TYR A 238 6.34 -2.32 3.52
N ALA A 239 5.10 -1.85 3.30
CA ALA A 239 4.08 -1.70 4.34
C ALA A 239 4.65 -1.02 5.61
N GLY A 240 4.36 -1.55 6.81
CA GLY A 240 4.84 -1.04 8.09
C GLY A 240 6.30 -1.36 8.43
N LEU A 241 7.07 -2.04 7.55
CA LEU A 241 8.45 -2.47 7.86
C LEU A 241 9.38 -1.31 8.22
N LEU A 242 9.32 -0.22 7.44
CA LEU A 242 10.18 0.94 7.68
C LEU A 242 9.84 1.64 8.99
N HIS A 243 8.56 1.76 9.30
CA HIS A 243 8.10 2.29 10.59
C HIS A 243 8.61 1.44 11.76
N ARG A 244 8.44 0.11 11.69
CA ARG A 244 8.96 -0.80 12.73
C ARG A 244 10.46 -0.62 12.94
N GLY A 245 11.25 -0.58 11.86
CA GLY A 245 12.70 -0.39 11.95
C GLY A 245 13.10 0.94 12.61
N VAL A 246 12.38 2.02 12.32
CA VAL A 246 12.59 3.33 12.97
C VAL A 246 12.21 3.26 14.45
N MET A 247 11.08 2.66 14.81
CA MET A 247 10.62 2.52 16.20
C MET A 247 11.55 1.62 17.03
N GLU A 248 12.09 0.56 16.44
CA GLU A 248 13.11 -0.27 17.08
C GLU A 248 14.40 0.52 17.34
N GLN A 249 14.85 1.33 16.38
CA GLN A 249 16.01 2.20 16.58
C GLN A 249 15.74 3.25 17.67
N PHE A 250 14.56 3.84 17.68
CA PHE A 250 14.15 4.79 18.72
C PHE A 250 14.16 4.13 20.10
N GLY A 251 13.63 2.91 20.21
CA GLY A 251 13.69 2.13 21.45
C GLY A 251 15.14 1.88 21.95
N ARG A 252 16.08 1.58 21.03
CA ARG A 252 17.50 1.45 21.40
C ARG A 252 18.09 2.73 21.95
N VAL A 253 17.78 3.87 21.34
CA VAL A 253 18.21 5.19 21.83
C VAL A 253 17.65 5.47 23.22
N LEU A 254 16.35 5.21 23.44
CA LEU A 254 15.72 5.40 24.77
C LEU A 254 16.36 4.51 25.83
N SER A 255 16.66 3.25 25.49
CA SER A 255 17.35 2.34 26.43
C SER A 255 18.74 2.84 26.81
N SER A 256 19.51 3.41 25.86
CA SER A 256 20.81 4.03 26.14
C SER A 256 20.67 5.22 27.09
N LEU A 257 19.73 6.13 26.82
CA LEU A 257 19.49 7.30 27.68
C LEU A 257 19.04 6.90 29.09
N ALA A 258 18.21 5.87 29.21
CA ALA A 258 17.77 5.37 30.51
C ALA A 258 18.94 4.77 31.33
N ALA A 259 19.88 4.09 30.67
CA ALA A 259 21.09 3.55 31.33
C ALA A 259 21.98 4.69 31.86
N GLU A 260 22.20 5.75 31.09
CA GLU A 260 22.96 6.93 31.52
C GLU A 260 22.33 7.62 32.76
N GLN A 261 20.97 7.69 32.83
CA GLN A 261 20.28 8.22 33.99
C GLN A 261 20.45 7.35 35.24
N GLY A 262 20.52 6.01 35.06
CA GLY A 262 20.74 5.08 36.17
C GLY A 262 22.15 5.17 36.80
N GLU A 263 23.14 5.59 35.99
CA GLU A 263 24.52 5.82 36.45
C GLU A 263 24.69 7.15 37.22
N HIS A 264 23.76 8.09 37.06
CA HIS A 264 23.69 9.34 37.79
C HIS A 264 22.36 9.45 38.59
N PRO A 265 22.19 8.69 39.70
CA PRO A 265 21.03 8.88 40.55
C PRO A 265 21.03 10.32 41.08
N HIS A 266 19.94 11.04 40.85
CA HIS A 266 19.76 12.40 41.33
C HIS A 266 20.20 12.50 42.78
N ALA A 267 21.31 13.22 43.04
CA ALA A 267 21.66 13.66 44.38
C ALA A 267 20.54 14.60 44.85
N GLY A 268 19.67 14.08 45.73
CA GLY A 268 18.54 14.82 46.32
C GLY A 268 18.96 15.98 47.20
#